data_a68a02749749227533bf5ceb50b8140d
#
_entry.id   a68a02749749227533bf5ceb50b8140d
#
_cell.length_a   1.000
_cell.length_b   1.000
_cell.length_c   1.000
_cell.angle_alpha   90.00
_cell.angle_beta   90.00
_cell.angle_gamma   90.00
#
_symmetry.space_group_name_H-M   'P 1'
#
loop_
_entity.id
_entity.type
_entity.pdbx_description
1 polymer ?
#
loop_
_entity_poly.entity_id
_entity_poly.type
_entity_poly.pdbx_seq_one_letter_code
_entity_poly.pdbx_strand_id
1 'polypeptide(L)'
;MKLVVFGPPSAGKGTQAQKLSQRYKIPQVSTGDLLRKAVAEQTPLGKKVKSYLDQGKLGPDNLIVQLINDRVSKPDCRNGYLLDGFPRTMGQAKELEKMTDIDLVLSIMVDPEILVERAVGRRSCPKDGAVYHVTFNPPKKELVCDKCGTKLVQRDDDKEETVRNRLKVYQEQTAPLIEYFRKKGKLVDIEGTGGIDAVFDRMVKAISALKK
;
A
#
# COMPACT_ATOMS: atom_id res chain seq x y z
N MET A 1 7.54 -10.71 -12.86
CA MET A 1 7.51 -9.24 -12.78
C MET A 1 7.33 -8.83 -11.32
N LYS A 2 8.23 -8.00 -10.78
CA LYS A 2 8.25 -7.58 -9.38
C LYS A 2 8.12 -6.06 -9.32
N LEU A 3 7.00 -5.60 -8.78
CA LEU A 3 6.63 -4.18 -8.75
C LEU A 3 6.58 -3.66 -7.31
N VAL A 4 6.83 -2.37 -7.16
CA VAL A 4 6.59 -1.62 -5.91
C VAL A 4 5.64 -0.46 -6.21
N VAL A 5 4.65 -0.22 -5.34
CA VAL A 5 3.79 0.95 -5.40
C VAL A 5 4.09 1.86 -4.22
N PHE A 6 4.63 3.04 -4.52
CA PHE A 6 4.87 4.13 -3.58
C PHE A 6 3.77 5.17 -3.61
N GLY A 7 3.74 5.98 -2.60
CA GLY A 7 2.86 7.12 -2.44
C GLY A 7 2.47 7.32 -0.97
N PRO A 8 2.02 8.51 -0.60
CA PRO A 8 1.62 8.82 0.77
C PRO A 8 0.43 7.98 1.24
N PRO A 9 0.15 7.93 2.55
CA PRO A 9 -1.09 7.38 3.07
C PRO A 9 -2.30 7.92 2.31
N SER A 10 -3.26 7.06 2.00
CA SER A 10 -4.50 7.40 1.28
C SER A 10 -4.35 7.88 -0.19
N ALA A 11 -3.16 7.76 -0.79
CA ALA A 11 -2.96 8.03 -2.22
C ALA A 11 -3.64 7.03 -3.18
N GLY A 12 -4.31 5.99 -2.66
CA GLY A 12 -4.97 4.97 -3.49
C GLY A 12 -4.10 3.77 -3.85
N LYS A 13 -2.90 3.61 -3.24
CA LYS A 13 -1.98 2.49 -3.51
C LYS A 13 -2.67 1.12 -3.52
N GLY A 14 -3.39 0.79 -2.45
CA GLY A 14 -4.03 -0.52 -2.31
C GLY A 14 -5.07 -0.81 -3.41
N THR A 15 -5.86 0.19 -3.80
CA THR A 15 -6.83 0.08 -4.90
C THR A 15 -6.14 -0.19 -6.23
N GLN A 16 -5.09 0.57 -6.53
CA GLN A 16 -4.32 0.39 -7.76
C GLN A 16 -3.55 -0.94 -7.75
N ALA A 17 -2.95 -1.29 -6.63
CA ALA A 17 -2.24 -2.55 -6.44
C ALA A 17 -3.17 -3.77 -6.68
N GLN A 18 -4.41 -3.72 -6.19
CA GLN A 18 -5.40 -4.77 -6.43
C GLN A 18 -5.74 -4.91 -7.91
N LYS A 19 -5.97 -3.79 -8.62
CA LYS A 19 -6.26 -3.80 -10.06
C LYS A 19 -5.07 -4.32 -10.88
N LEU A 20 -3.85 -3.89 -10.55
CA LEU A 20 -2.62 -4.38 -11.20
C LEU A 20 -2.39 -5.87 -10.94
N SER A 21 -2.60 -6.34 -9.70
CA SER A 21 -2.52 -7.74 -9.31
C SER A 21 -3.43 -8.62 -10.18
N GLN A 22 -4.68 -8.21 -10.36
CA GLN A 22 -5.65 -8.91 -11.21
C GLN A 22 -5.24 -8.92 -12.70
N ARG A 23 -4.80 -7.76 -13.24
CA ARG A 23 -4.42 -7.63 -14.65
C ARG A 23 -3.18 -8.43 -15.00
N TYR A 24 -2.17 -8.42 -14.14
CA TYR A 24 -0.89 -9.07 -14.41
C TYR A 24 -0.77 -10.47 -13.79
N LYS A 25 -1.81 -10.93 -13.07
CA LYS A 25 -1.88 -12.24 -12.41
C LYS A 25 -0.68 -12.48 -11.47
N ILE A 26 -0.29 -11.45 -10.72
CA ILE A 26 0.74 -11.50 -9.69
C ILE A 26 0.13 -11.13 -8.34
N PRO A 27 0.51 -11.76 -7.22
CA PRO A 27 -0.07 -11.45 -5.92
C PRO A 27 0.31 -10.05 -5.44
N GLN A 28 -0.67 -9.35 -4.84
CA GLN A 28 -0.42 -8.16 -4.05
C GLN A 28 0.09 -8.57 -2.66
N VAL A 29 1.19 -8.00 -2.25
CA VAL A 29 1.78 -8.15 -0.92
C VAL A 29 1.67 -6.80 -0.21
N SER A 30 0.57 -6.62 0.53
CA SER A 30 0.30 -5.41 1.30
C SER A 30 0.83 -5.56 2.73
N THR A 31 1.87 -4.83 3.08
CA THR A 31 2.42 -4.81 4.45
C THR A 31 1.37 -4.41 5.47
N GLY A 32 0.57 -3.39 5.14
CA GLY A 32 -0.49 -2.93 6.03
C GLY A 32 -1.54 -3.99 6.32
N ASP A 33 -1.95 -4.75 5.30
CA ASP A 33 -2.95 -5.82 5.47
C ASP A 33 -2.38 -7.01 6.24
N LEU A 34 -1.12 -7.39 5.97
CA LEU A 34 -0.44 -8.44 6.71
C LEU A 34 -0.33 -8.10 8.20
N LEU A 35 0.03 -6.86 8.54
CA LEU A 35 0.13 -6.41 9.92
C LEU A 35 -1.24 -6.32 10.59
N ARG A 36 -2.26 -5.76 9.93
CA ARG A 36 -3.63 -5.73 10.47
C ARG A 36 -4.18 -7.13 10.72
N LYS A 37 -3.93 -8.06 9.80
CA LYS A 37 -4.29 -9.47 9.99
C LYS A 37 -3.59 -10.06 11.21
N ALA A 38 -2.27 -9.85 11.35
CA ALA A 38 -1.51 -10.33 12.50
C ALA A 38 -2.03 -9.76 13.83
N VAL A 39 -2.45 -8.48 13.85
CA VAL A 39 -3.07 -7.85 15.02
C VAL A 39 -4.44 -8.47 15.33
N ALA A 40 -5.30 -8.65 14.33
CA ALA A 40 -6.63 -9.25 14.49
C ALA A 40 -6.55 -10.70 14.99
N GLU A 41 -5.57 -11.46 14.51
CA GLU A 41 -5.31 -12.84 14.95
C GLU A 41 -4.47 -12.93 16.24
N GLN A 42 -4.11 -11.80 16.84
CA GLN A 42 -3.31 -11.71 18.07
C GLN A 42 -2.01 -12.50 18.06
N THR A 43 -1.39 -12.62 16.89
CA THR A 43 -0.10 -13.31 16.76
C THR A 43 0.99 -12.59 17.57
N PRO A 44 2.13 -13.26 17.89
CA PRO A 44 3.25 -12.61 18.56
C PRO A 44 3.75 -11.34 17.83
N LEU A 45 3.79 -11.37 16.50
CA LEU A 45 4.08 -10.20 15.68
C LEU A 45 3.01 -9.12 15.85
N GLY A 46 1.71 -9.49 15.72
CA GLY A 46 0.60 -8.55 15.86
C GLY A 46 0.61 -7.81 17.18
N LYS A 47 0.87 -8.51 18.29
CA LYS A 47 1.01 -7.90 19.63
C LYS A 47 2.16 -6.89 19.69
N LYS A 48 3.31 -7.18 19.06
CA LYS A 48 4.48 -6.29 19.03
C LYS A 48 4.24 -5.03 18.18
N VAL A 49 3.51 -5.14 17.07
CA VAL A 49 3.37 -4.02 16.12
C VAL A 49 2.11 -3.18 16.34
N LYS A 50 1.16 -3.65 17.16
CA LYS A 50 -0.12 -2.97 17.38
C LYS A 50 0.07 -1.51 17.80
N SER A 51 0.90 -1.23 18.81
CA SER A 51 1.13 0.12 19.32
C SER A 51 1.72 1.07 18.26
N TYR A 52 2.54 0.56 17.35
CA TYR A 52 3.08 1.36 16.22
C TYR A 52 1.97 1.72 15.23
N LEU A 53 1.11 0.76 14.88
CA LEU A 53 -0.01 0.99 13.96
C LEU A 53 -1.01 1.99 14.53
N ASP A 54 -1.39 1.83 15.81
CA ASP A 54 -2.34 2.72 16.50
C ASP A 54 -1.82 4.18 16.56
N GLN A 55 -0.51 4.38 16.65
CA GLN A 55 0.15 5.68 16.64
C GLN A 55 0.49 6.19 15.23
N GLY A 56 0.21 5.43 14.17
CA GLY A 56 0.58 5.78 12.79
C GLY A 56 2.09 5.74 12.51
N LYS A 57 2.87 5.06 13.36
CA LYS A 57 4.31 4.86 13.21
C LYS A 57 4.63 3.61 12.41
N LEU A 58 5.87 3.52 11.92
CA LEU A 58 6.38 2.29 11.29
C LEU A 58 6.82 1.31 12.37
N GLY A 59 6.56 0.02 12.16
CA GLY A 59 7.12 -1.04 12.99
C GLY A 59 8.62 -1.21 12.76
N PRO A 60 9.33 -1.91 13.68
CA PRO A 60 10.76 -2.17 13.54
C PRO A 60 11.13 -2.84 12.21
N ASP A 61 12.15 -2.33 11.52
CA ASP A 61 12.52 -2.75 10.18
C ASP A 61 12.79 -4.26 10.07
N ASN A 62 13.48 -4.83 11.03
CA ASN A 62 13.79 -6.27 11.05
C ASN A 62 12.53 -7.15 11.05
N LEU A 63 11.49 -6.76 11.79
CA LEU A 63 10.23 -7.50 11.84
C LEU A 63 9.46 -7.37 10.51
N ILE A 64 9.48 -6.17 9.92
CA ILE A 64 8.80 -5.93 8.64
C ILE A 64 9.52 -6.65 7.50
N VAL A 65 10.84 -6.60 7.45
CA VAL A 65 11.65 -7.30 6.45
C VAL A 65 11.40 -8.81 6.52
N GLN A 66 11.43 -9.39 7.72
CA GLN A 66 11.14 -10.81 7.91
C GLN A 66 9.73 -11.17 7.42
N LEU A 67 8.72 -10.40 7.82
CA LEU A 67 7.33 -10.62 7.38
C LEU A 67 7.21 -10.63 5.85
N ILE A 68 7.86 -9.69 5.17
CA ILE A 68 7.84 -9.60 3.71
C ILE A 68 8.60 -10.76 3.08
N ASN A 69 9.78 -11.10 3.60
CA ASN A 69 10.56 -12.23 3.10
C ASN A 69 9.77 -13.55 3.18
N ASP A 70 9.15 -13.83 4.33
CA ASP A 70 8.31 -15.00 4.52
C ASP A 70 7.12 -15.05 3.56
N ARG A 71 6.55 -13.87 3.23
CA ARG A 71 5.41 -13.77 2.31
C ARG A 71 5.82 -13.96 0.85
N VAL A 72 6.89 -13.32 0.40
CA VAL A 72 7.34 -13.40 -1.00
C VAL A 72 8.02 -14.73 -1.34
N SER A 73 8.45 -15.49 -0.34
CA SER A 73 8.99 -16.86 -0.50
C SER A 73 7.92 -17.90 -0.81
N LYS A 74 6.62 -17.56 -0.69
CA LYS A 74 5.54 -18.50 -0.97
C LYS A 74 5.43 -18.83 -2.46
N PRO A 75 4.93 -20.02 -2.83
CA PRO A 75 4.87 -20.48 -4.22
C PRO A 75 4.13 -19.55 -5.18
N ASP A 76 3.10 -18.84 -4.70
CA ASP A 76 2.31 -17.90 -5.51
C ASP A 76 3.10 -16.66 -5.95
N CYS A 77 4.21 -16.34 -5.27
CA CYS A 77 5.11 -15.22 -5.58
C CYS A 77 6.24 -15.57 -6.57
N ARG A 78 6.39 -16.83 -6.98
CA ARG A 78 7.51 -17.29 -7.84
C ARG A 78 7.57 -16.53 -9.18
N ASN A 79 6.42 -16.26 -9.80
CA ASN A 79 6.32 -15.59 -11.10
C ASN A 79 6.30 -14.05 -10.99
N GLY A 80 6.47 -13.53 -9.78
CA GLY A 80 6.46 -12.11 -9.48
C GLY A 80 5.42 -11.74 -8.44
N TYR A 81 5.44 -10.49 -8.02
CA TYR A 81 4.55 -9.93 -7.01
C TYR A 81 4.55 -8.40 -7.07
N LEU A 82 3.59 -7.81 -6.39
CA LEU A 82 3.48 -6.37 -6.24
C LEU A 82 3.53 -6.02 -4.75
N LEU A 83 4.54 -5.25 -4.34
CA LEU A 83 4.68 -4.75 -2.98
C LEU A 83 3.88 -3.47 -2.78
N ASP A 84 3.00 -3.45 -1.79
CA ASP A 84 2.21 -2.29 -1.37
C ASP A 84 2.58 -1.92 0.07
N GLY A 85 3.21 -0.76 0.21
CA GLY A 85 3.65 -0.25 1.50
C GLY A 85 4.93 -0.87 2.05
N PHE A 86 5.79 -1.39 1.18
CA PHE A 86 7.17 -1.79 1.44
C PHE A 86 8.02 -1.53 0.18
N PRO A 87 9.26 -1.03 0.32
CA PRO A 87 9.90 -0.54 1.55
C PRO A 87 9.33 0.81 2.00
N ARG A 88 9.52 1.17 3.28
CA ARG A 88 9.14 2.48 3.83
C ARG A 88 10.30 3.22 4.48
N THR A 89 11.44 2.58 4.67
CA THR A 89 12.68 3.18 5.20
C THR A 89 13.85 2.82 4.31
N MET A 90 14.94 3.59 4.41
CA MET A 90 16.18 3.28 3.68
C MET A 90 16.77 1.93 4.09
N GLY A 91 16.62 1.53 5.36
CA GLY A 91 17.02 0.21 5.86
C GLY A 91 16.27 -0.89 5.11
N GLN A 92 14.94 -0.79 5.06
CA GLN A 92 14.10 -1.75 4.33
C GLN A 92 14.42 -1.80 2.82
N ALA A 93 14.73 -0.66 2.20
CA ALA A 93 15.07 -0.62 0.77
C ALA A 93 16.37 -1.38 0.47
N LYS A 94 17.39 -1.22 1.32
CA LYS A 94 18.65 -1.96 1.20
C LYS A 94 18.46 -3.46 1.41
N GLU A 95 17.64 -3.86 2.36
CA GLU A 95 17.31 -5.29 2.57
C GLU A 95 16.51 -5.86 1.39
N LEU A 96 15.55 -5.10 0.83
CA LEU A 96 14.82 -5.54 -0.37
C LEU A 96 15.75 -5.82 -1.54
N GLU A 97 16.76 -4.99 -1.76
CA GLU A 97 17.74 -5.18 -2.84
C GLU A 97 18.60 -6.43 -2.69
N LYS A 98 18.89 -6.84 -1.44
CA LYS A 98 19.58 -8.11 -1.18
C LYS A 98 18.68 -9.31 -1.47
N MET A 99 17.37 -9.16 -1.27
CA MET A 99 16.39 -10.23 -1.46
C MET A 99 16.06 -10.43 -2.94
N THR A 100 15.97 -9.34 -3.70
CA THR A 100 15.45 -9.40 -5.08
C THR A 100 15.75 -8.13 -5.86
N ASP A 101 15.84 -8.27 -7.18
CA ASP A 101 15.80 -7.12 -8.09
C ASP A 101 14.34 -6.74 -8.41
N ILE A 102 14.00 -5.46 -8.24
CA ILE A 102 12.67 -4.87 -8.55
C ILE A 102 12.68 -4.33 -9.97
N ASP A 103 11.68 -4.68 -10.76
CA ASP A 103 11.56 -4.25 -12.15
C ASP A 103 11.15 -2.77 -12.24
N LEU A 104 10.18 -2.33 -11.40
CA LEU A 104 9.66 -0.97 -11.43
C LEU A 104 9.07 -0.55 -10.09
N VAL A 105 9.27 0.71 -9.76
CA VAL A 105 8.63 1.44 -8.67
C VAL A 105 7.66 2.47 -9.26
N LEU A 106 6.38 2.37 -8.95
CA LEU A 106 5.32 3.28 -9.38
C LEU A 106 5.00 4.22 -8.20
N SER A 107 5.33 5.49 -8.32
CA SER A 107 5.13 6.49 -7.27
C SER A 107 3.88 7.33 -7.54
N ILE A 108 2.81 7.12 -6.77
CA ILE A 108 1.56 7.87 -6.92
C ILE A 108 1.71 9.23 -6.23
N MET A 109 1.63 10.30 -7.04
CA MET A 109 1.70 11.68 -6.59
C MET A 109 0.29 12.22 -6.36
N VAL A 110 -0.01 12.69 -5.14
CA VAL A 110 -1.31 13.27 -4.76
C VAL A 110 -1.04 14.48 -3.87
N ASP A 111 -1.86 15.52 -4.05
CA ASP A 111 -1.82 16.70 -3.20
C ASP A 111 -2.08 16.32 -1.72
N PRO A 112 -1.24 16.78 -0.79
CA PRO A 112 -1.39 16.51 0.63
C PRO A 112 -2.76 16.91 1.21
N GLU A 113 -3.36 17.98 0.73
CA GLU A 113 -4.65 18.47 1.24
C GLU A 113 -5.79 17.46 1.03
N ILE A 114 -5.75 16.72 -0.08
CA ILE A 114 -6.77 15.71 -0.40
C ILE A 114 -6.57 14.42 0.43
N LEU A 115 -5.37 14.17 0.93
CA LEU A 115 -5.03 12.89 1.56
C LEU A 115 -5.73 12.67 2.90
N VAL A 116 -5.90 13.73 3.68
CA VAL A 116 -6.61 13.65 4.98
C VAL A 116 -8.09 13.33 4.74
N GLU A 117 -8.74 14.04 3.83
CA GLU A 117 -10.14 13.78 3.46
C GLU A 117 -10.33 12.34 2.98
N ARG A 118 -9.46 11.88 2.07
CA ARG A 118 -9.48 10.50 1.57
C ARG A 118 -9.28 9.46 2.67
N ALA A 119 -8.51 9.76 3.70
CA ALA A 119 -8.30 8.85 4.81
C ALA A 119 -9.52 8.76 5.72
N VAL A 120 -10.01 9.91 6.18
CA VAL A 120 -11.13 10.01 7.12
C VAL A 120 -12.43 9.45 6.52
N GLY A 121 -12.65 9.69 5.23
CA GLY A 121 -13.82 9.17 4.50
C GLY A 121 -13.71 7.70 4.08
N ARG A 122 -12.56 7.04 4.27
CA ARG A 122 -12.38 5.64 3.89
C ARG A 122 -13.22 4.70 4.74
N ARG A 123 -13.77 3.69 4.06
CA ARG A 123 -14.46 2.55 4.69
C ARG A 123 -13.86 1.27 4.14
N SER A 124 -13.68 0.28 4.99
CA SER A 124 -13.06 -1.00 4.61
C SER A 124 -13.94 -2.16 5.03
N CYS A 125 -14.00 -3.18 4.19
CA CYS A 125 -14.64 -4.44 4.55
C CYS A 125 -13.67 -5.29 5.38
N PRO A 126 -14.05 -5.68 6.62
CA PRO A 126 -13.18 -6.52 7.45
C PRO A 126 -13.08 -7.96 6.94
N LYS A 127 -14.04 -8.42 6.10
CA LYS A 127 -14.08 -9.78 5.58
C LYS A 127 -13.25 -10.00 4.33
N ASP A 128 -13.37 -9.10 3.32
CA ASP A 128 -12.75 -9.27 2.00
C ASP A 128 -11.73 -8.18 1.64
N GLY A 129 -11.52 -7.21 2.53
CA GLY A 129 -10.56 -6.12 2.32
C GLY A 129 -10.99 -5.07 1.30
N ALA A 130 -12.20 -5.14 0.73
CA ALA A 130 -12.70 -4.14 -0.20
C ALA A 130 -12.69 -2.74 0.42
N VAL A 131 -12.30 -1.75 -0.38
CA VAL A 131 -12.14 -0.37 0.07
C VAL A 131 -13.14 0.53 -0.65
N TYR A 132 -13.86 1.31 0.14
CA TYR A 132 -14.84 2.30 -0.28
C TYR A 132 -14.48 3.67 0.30
N HIS A 133 -15.16 4.69 -0.18
CA HIS A 133 -15.09 6.05 0.37
C HIS A 133 -16.48 6.65 0.42
N VAL A 134 -16.80 7.37 1.49
CA VAL A 134 -18.15 7.94 1.68
C VAL A 134 -18.58 8.88 0.55
N THR A 135 -17.62 9.55 -0.13
CA THR A 135 -17.86 10.49 -1.22
C THR A 135 -17.32 9.99 -2.57
N PHE A 136 -16.03 9.57 -2.62
CA PHE A 136 -15.33 9.33 -3.89
C PHE A 136 -15.59 7.95 -4.50
N ASN A 137 -16.00 6.98 -3.69
CA ASN A 137 -16.33 5.62 -4.13
C ASN A 137 -17.32 5.00 -3.13
N PRO A 138 -18.55 5.51 -3.03
CA PRO A 138 -19.53 5.01 -2.07
C PRO A 138 -20.00 3.59 -2.42
N PRO A 139 -20.31 2.77 -1.41
CA PRO A 139 -20.99 1.50 -1.64
C PRO A 139 -22.42 1.74 -2.14
N LYS A 140 -23.01 0.77 -2.84
CA LYS A 140 -24.40 0.83 -3.33
C LYS A 140 -25.41 1.00 -2.21
N LYS A 141 -25.15 0.35 -1.07
CA LYS A 141 -25.92 0.49 0.16
C LYS A 141 -25.00 1.01 1.26
N GLU A 142 -25.45 2.07 1.93
CA GLU A 142 -24.65 2.74 2.95
C GLU A 142 -24.07 1.75 3.98
N LEU A 143 -22.75 1.86 4.22
CA LEU A 143 -21.96 1.03 5.13
C LEU A 143 -22.06 -0.49 4.91
N VAL A 144 -22.42 -0.94 3.71
CA VAL A 144 -22.49 -2.37 3.35
C VAL A 144 -21.54 -2.67 2.19
N CYS A 145 -20.73 -3.70 2.33
CA CYS A 145 -19.83 -4.15 1.27
C CYS A 145 -20.61 -4.70 0.07
N ASP A 146 -20.40 -4.17 -1.12
CA ASP A 146 -21.05 -4.61 -2.37
C ASP A 146 -20.67 -6.04 -2.78
N LYS A 147 -19.53 -6.54 -2.29
CA LYS A 147 -19.02 -7.87 -2.67
C LYS A 147 -19.56 -8.98 -1.76
N CYS A 148 -19.66 -8.74 -0.46
CA CYS A 148 -19.96 -9.82 0.50
C CYS A 148 -21.04 -9.46 1.53
N GLY A 149 -21.68 -8.29 1.45
CA GLY A 149 -22.74 -7.85 2.34
C GLY A 149 -22.30 -7.53 3.78
N THR A 150 -21.01 -7.61 4.10
CA THR A 150 -20.51 -7.33 5.45
C THR A 150 -20.52 -5.83 5.73
N LYS A 151 -20.83 -5.45 6.98
CA LYS A 151 -20.79 -4.04 7.42
C LYS A 151 -19.37 -3.47 7.27
N LEU A 152 -19.28 -2.32 6.61
CA LEU A 152 -18.04 -1.59 6.44
C LEU A 152 -17.65 -0.86 7.73
N VAL A 153 -16.35 -0.77 7.98
CA VAL A 153 -15.77 -0.08 9.15
C VAL A 153 -14.75 0.98 8.73
N GLN A 154 -14.63 2.03 9.52
CA GLN A 154 -13.48 2.90 9.47
C GLN A 154 -12.33 2.21 10.21
N ARG A 155 -11.12 2.25 9.65
CA ARG A 155 -9.93 1.71 10.32
C ARG A 155 -9.52 2.59 11.48
N ASP A 156 -8.92 2.03 12.51
CA ASP A 156 -8.43 2.81 13.66
C ASP A 156 -7.33 3.81 13.25
N ASP A 157 -6.52 3.44 12.24
CA ASP A 157 -5.46 4.28 11.70
C ASP A 157 -5.95 5.33 10.66
N ASP A 158 -7.27 5.47 10.46
CA ASP A 158 -7.89 6.49 9.61
C ASP A 158 -8.52 7.67 10.40
N LYS A 159 -8.28 7.72 11.69
CA LYS A 159 -8.60 8.92 12.50
C LYS A 159 -7.68 10.06 12.09
N GLU A 160 -8.20 11.28 12.02
CA GLU A 160 -7.49 12.43 11.47
C GLU A 160 -6.11 12.65 12.10
N GLU A 161 -6.01 12.60 13.43
CA GLU A 161 -4.75 12.75 14.15
C GLU A 161 -3.72 11.69 13.72
N THR A 162 -4.14 10.43 13.66
CA THR A 162 -3.28 9.31 13.24
C THR A 162 -2.85 9.49 11.78
N VAL A 163 -3.76 9.96 10.91
CA VAL A 163 -3.45 10.22 9.49
C VAL A 163 -2.42 11.33 9.34
N ARG A 164 -2.53 12.43 10.09
CA ARG A 164 -1.55 13.52 10.08
C ARG A 164 -0.16 13.02 10.52
N ASN A 165 -0.12 12.19 11.56
CA ASN A 165 1.15 11.57 11.98
C ASN A 165 1.71 10.63 10.90
N ARG A 166 0.90 9.83 10.25
CA ARG A 166 1.32 8.96 9.13
C ARG A 166 1.88 9.76 7.96
N LEU A 167 1.31 10.91 7.65
CA LEU A 167 1.83 11.80 6.61
C LEU A 167 3.20 12.36 6.99
N LYS A 168 3.37 12.78 8.24
CA LYS A 168 4.68 13.24 8.76
C LYS A 168 5.73 12.13 8.67
N VAL A 169 5.42 10.93 9.17
CA VAL A 169 6.31 9.76 9.11
C VAL A 169 6.65 9.40 7.64
N TYR A 170 5.68 9.51 6.73
CA TYR A 170 5.91 9.30 5.30
C TYR A 170 6.92 10.29 4.74
N GLN A 171 6.78 11.58 5.03
CA GLN A 171 7.69 12.63 4.56
C GLN A 171 9.12 12.41 5.08
N GLU A 172 9.25 12.05 6.34
CA GLU A 172 10.54 11.90 7.00
C GLU A 172 11.28 10.61 6.57
N GLN A 173 10.56 9.49 6.42
CA GLN A 173 11.17 8.18 6.29
C GLN A 173 11.00 7.54 4.92
N THR A 174 9.87 7.78 4.24
CA THR A 174 9.53 7.10 2.98
C THR A 174 9.77 7.96 1.76
N ALA A 175 9.45 9.25 1.80
CA ALA A 175 9.65 10.15 0.66
C ALA A 175 11.12 10.18 0.15
N PRO A 176 12.16 10.07 0.98
CA PRO A 176 13.55 9.97 0.50
C PRO A 176 13.82 8.78 -0.42
N LEU A 177 13.02 7.70 -0.35
CA LEU A 177 13.14 6.54 -1.21
C LEU A 177 12.77 6.86 -2.68
N ILE A 178 11.97 7.88 -2.92
CA ILE A 178 11.61 8.33 -4.27
C ILE A 178 12.88 8.69 -5.03
N GLU A 179 13.72 9.56 -4.46
CA GLU A 179 15.01 9.93 -5.07
C GLU A 179 15.99 8.77 -5.16
N TYR A 180 15.98 7.89 -4.16
CA TYR A 180 16.82 6.70 -4.16
C TYR A 180 16.53 5.79 -5.37
N PHE A 181 15.27 5.46 -5.62
CA PHE A 181 14.87 4.61 -6.75
C PHE A 181 14.90 5.37 -8.10
N ARG A 182 14.69 6.71 -8.09
CA ARG A 182 14.84 7.55 -9.28
C ARG A 182 16.29 7.54 -9.79
N LYS A 183 17.27 7.71 -8.90
CA LYS A 183 18.72 7.63 -9.24
C LYS A 183 19.11 6.26 -9.79
N LYS A 184 18.39 5.21 -9.47
CA LYS A 184 18.59 3.86 -10.01
C LYS A 184 17.86 3.60 -11.34
N GLY A 185 17.16 4.59 -11.87
CA GLY A 185 16.38 4.45 -13.12
C GLY A 185 15.18 3.51 -13.01
N LYS A 186 14.73 3.19 -11.77
CA LYS A 186 13.65 2.23 -11.53
C LYS A 186 12.32 2.87 -11.13
N LEU A 187 12.21 4.19 -11.08
CA LEU A 187 11.02 4.89 -10.60
C LEU A 187 10.31 5.64 -11.74
N VAL A 188 8.99 5.51 -11.76
CA VAL A 188 8.10 6.33 -12.59
C VAL A 188 7.06 7.01 -11.70
N ASP A 189 6.95 8.33 -11.82
CA ASP A 189 5.94 9.12 -11.14
C ASP A 189 4.59 8.98 -11.87
N ILE A 190 3.56 8.74 -11.09
CA ILE A 190 2.18 8.54 -11.56
C ILE A 190 1.30 9.62 -10.94
N GLU A 191 0.69 10.45 -11.76
CA GLU A 191 -0.28 11.43 -11.29
C GLU A 191 -1.51 10.72 -10.71
N GLY A 192 -1.82 10.97 -9.42
CA GLY A 192 -2.87 10.31 -8.64
C GLY A 192 -4.24 10.99 -8.70
N THR A 193 -4.50 11.82 -9.72
CA THR A 193 -5.75 12.55 -9.95
C THR A 193 -6.55 11.96 -11.12
N GLY A 194 -7.82 12.33 -11.26
CA GLY A 194 -8.67 11.93 -12.40
C GLY A 194 -9.41 10.60 -12.21
N GLY A 195 -9.54 10.11 -10.99
CA GLY A 195 -10.30 8.90 -10.68
C GLY A 195 -9.48 7.61 -10.76
N ILE A 196 -10.10 6.51 -10.30
CA ILE A 196 -9.41 5.20 -10.14
C ILE A 196 -8.90 4.65 -11.46
N ASP A 197 -9.72 4.72 -12.52
CA ASP A 197 -9.38 4.13 -13.83
C ASP A 197 -8.31 4.94 -14.56
N ALA A 198 -8.36 6.26 -14.49
CA ALA A 198 -7.35 7.12 -15.10
C ALA A 198 -5.95 6.90 -14.49
N VAL A 199 -5.86 6.75 -13.16
CA VAL A 199 -4.61 6.42 -12.48
C VAL A 199 -4.14 5.02 -12.87
N PHE A 200 -5.04 4.06 -12.96
CA PHE A 200 -4.74 2.70 -13.40
C PHE A 200 -4.14 2.66 -14.80
N ASP A 201 -4.74 3.39 -15.75
CA ASP A 201 -4.26 3.44 -17.14
C ASP A 201 -2.84 4.04 -17.25
N ARG A 202 -2.55 5.10 -16.47
CA ARG A 202 -1.20 5.65 -16.38
C ARG A 202 -0.19 4.62 -15.86
N MET A 203 -0.55 3.85 -14.83
CA MET A 203 0.30 2.79 -14.30
C MET A 203 0.52 1.67 -15.31
N VAL A 204 -0.51 1.23 -16.01
CA VAL A 204 -0.41 0.21 -17.07
C VAL A 204 0.49 0.70 -18.21
N LYS A 205 0.36 1.96 -18.62
CA LYS A 205 1.24 2.57 -19.64
C LYS A 205 2.71 2.57 -19.19
N ALA A 206 2.99 2.96 -17.94
CA ALA A 206 4.34 2.92 -17.38
C ALA A 206 4.94 1.51 -17.37
N ILE A 207 4.16 0.50 -16.93
CA ILE A 207 4.60 -0.90 -16.92
C ILE A 207 4.84 -1.43 -18.35
N SER A 208 4.02 -1.03 -19.30
CA SER A 208 4.17 -1.47 -20.70
C SER A 208 5.44 -0.93 -21.35
N ALA A 209 5.94 0.20 -20.90
CA ALA A 209 7.19 0.80 -21.39
C ALA A 209 8.45 0.01 -20.96
N LEU A 210 8.38 -0.79 -19.88
CA LEU A 210 9.48 -1.68 -19.46
C LEU A 210 9.74 -2.85 -20.42
N LYS A 211 8.74 -3.24 -21.20
CA LYS A 211 8.79 -4.41 -22.09
C LYS A 211 9.41 -4.11 -23.45
N LYS A 212 9.82 -2.87 -23.66
CA LYS A 212 10.54 -2.44 -24.86
C LYS A 212 12.04 -2.28 -24.55
#